data_8c79c50945125a60838756b29f53db53
#
_entry.id   8c79c50945125a60838756b29f53db53
#
_cell.length_a   1.000
_cell.length_b   1.000
_cell.length_c   1.000
_cell.angle_alpha   90.00
_cell.angle_beta   90.00
_cell.angle_gamma   90.00
#
_symmetry.space_group_name_H-M   'P 1'
#
loop_
_entity.id
_entity.type
_entity.pdbx_description
1 polymer ?
#
loop_
_entity_poly.entity_id
_entity_poly.type
_entity_poly.pdbx_seq_one_letter_code
_entity_poly.pdbx_strand_id
1 'polypeptide(L)'
;MTKELNISKYETKLNLTKPLHVIKWQGKEYRIPFDLDLTLDDKDKLIDVPNRFTGEKASLPWFAVAIYDLIIGAEQFNDSNTMQAGLSWFRKYFPNEYMTILD
;
A
#
# COMPACT_ATOMS: atom_id res chain seq x y z
N MET A 1 19.28 12.82 17.47
CA MET A 1 18.85 12.57 17.37
C MET A 1 18.49 11.63 17.05
N THR A 2 18.61 11.33 17.06
CA THR A 2 18.17 10.40 16.85
C THR A 2 16.93 9.97 17.13
N LYS A 3 16.20 10.49 17.75
CA LYS A 3 15.04 10.23 18.05
C LYS A 3 14.17 10.23 17.00
N GLU A 4 14.36 11.03 16.14
CA GLU A 4 13.61 11.04 15.05
C GLU A 4 13.66 9.79 14.37
N LEU A 5 14.66 9.04 14.53
CA LEU A 5 14.74 7.74 14.00
C LEU A 5 13.66 6.88 14.48
N ASN A 6 13.10 7.23 15.62
CA ASN A 6 12.04 6.44 16.18
C ASN A 6 10.71 6.94 15.82
N ILE A 7 10.65 8.03 15.13
CA ILE A 7 9.44 8.43 14.54
C ILE A 7 9.08 7.30 13.66
N SER A 8 7.89 6.96 13.55
CA SER A 8 7.45 5.87 12.75
C SER A 8 8.34 5.66 11.55
N LYS A 9 8.88 4.47 11.37
CA LYS A 9 9.72 4.21 10.23
C LYS A 9 8.92 4.33 8.94
N TYR A 10 7.61 4.26 8.99
CA TYR A 10 6.80 4.48 7.81
C TYR A 10 6.86 5.93 7.40
N GLU A 11 6.83 6.85 8.35
CA GLU A 11 6.89 8.26 8.01
C GLU A 11 8.21 8.62 7.36
N THR A 12 9.30 8.06 7.83
CA THR A 12 10.60 8.39 7.28
C THR A 12 10.78 7.83 5.88
N LYS A 13 9.96 6.84 5.50
CA LYS A 13 10.03 6.24 4.18
C LYS A 13 9.02 6.82 3.21
N LEU A 14 8.18 7.71 3.68
CA LEU A 14 7.09 8.24 2.87
C LEU A 14 7.57 9.40 2.02
N ASN A 15 7.24 9.37 0.74
CA ASN A 15 7.56 10.47 -0.15
C ASN A 15 6.38 10.70 -1.07
N LEU A 16 5.59 11.72 -0.76
CA LEU A 16 4.35 11.99 -1.48
C LEU A 16 4.58 12.76 -2.77
N THR A 17 5.76 13.39 -2.94
CA THR A 17 6.01 14.18 -4.13
C THR A 17 6.75 13.42 -5.20
N LYS A 18 7.54 12.42 -4.81
CA LYS A 18 8.29 11.60 -5.74
C LYS A 18 8.03 10.14 -5.44
N PRO A 19 7.74 9.33 -6.45
CA PRO A 19 7.57 7.91 -6.20
C PRO A 19 8.92 7.26 -5.91
N LEU A 20 8.96 6.35 -4.97
CA LEU A 20 10.13 5.54 -4.70
C LEU A 20 10.21 4.35 -5.65
N HIS A 21 9.06 3.91 -6.15
CA HIS A 21 8.99 2.82 -7.12
C HIS A 21 8.00 3.19 -8.21
N VAL A 22 8.31 2.79 -9.43
CA VAL A 22 7.37 2.92 -10.54
C VAL A 22 7.24 1.54 -11.14
N ILE A 23 6.03 1.01 -11.16
CA ILE A 23 5.75 -0.34 -11.63
C ILE A 23 4.82 -0.28 -12.81
N LYS A 24 5.19 -0.98 -13.88
CA LYS A 24 4.29 -1.15 -15.00
C LYS A 24 3.65 -2.53 -14.91
N TRP A 25 2.34 -2.54 -14.93
CA TRP A 25 1.60 -3.78 -14.79
C TRP A 25 0.37 -3.71 -15.67
N GLN A 26 0.24 -4.67 -16.56
CA GLN A 26 -0.88 -4.74 -17.50
C GLN A 26 -1.07 -3.44 -18.27
N GLY A 27 0.03 -2.85 -18.72
CA GLY A 27 -0.02 -1.67 -19.56
C GLY A 27 -0.27 -0.36 -18.84
N LYS A 28 -0.31 -0.37 -17.53
CA LYS A 28 -0.55 0.82 -16.73
C LYS A 28 0.60 1.06 -15.79
N GLU A 29 0.91 2.32 -15.55
CA GLU A 29 2.00 2.71 -14.68
C GLU A 29 1.45 3.03 -13.29
N TYR A 30 2.08 2.48 -12.26
CA TYR A 30 1.71 2.70 -10.87
C TYR A 30 2.88 3.31 -10.14
N ARG A 31 2.65 4.45 -9.51
CA ARG A 31 3.69 5.18 -8.79
C ARG A 31 3.49 4.97 -7.30
N ILE A 32 4.52 4.45 -6.65
CA ILE A 32 4.43 4.03 -5.26
C ILE A 32 5.36 4.88 -4.43
N PRO A 33 4.82 5.73 -3.53
CA PRO A 33 5.64 6.62 -2.71
C PRO A 33 6.11 6.00 -1.41
N PHE A 34 6.19 4.67 -1.36
CA PHE A 34 6.60 3.97 -0.16
C PHE A 34 7.85 3.16 -0.43
N ASP A 35 8.69 3.02 0.59
CA ASP A 35 9.88 2.19 0.51
C ASP A 35 9.49 0.78 0.91
N LEU A 36 9.13 -0.02 -0.07
CA LEU A 36 8.67 -1.38 0.14
C LEU A 36 9.56 -2.36 -0.60
N ASP A 37 9.61 -3.58 -0.09
CA ASP A 37 10.28 -4.66 -0.78
C ASP A 37 9.28 -5.26 -1.77
N LEU A 38 9.48 -4.97 -3.03
CA LEU A 38 8.57 -5.41 -4.09
C LEU A 38 9.15 -6.51 -4.96
N THR A 39 10.13 -7.24 -4.44
CA THR A 39 10.75 -8.33 -5.19
C THR A 39 9.94 -9.60 -5.01
N LEU A 40 9.03 -9.84 -5.92
CA LEU A 40 8.26 -11.08 -5.91
C LEU A 40 8.51 -11.86 -7.18
N ASP A 41 8.44 -13.17 -7.07
CA ASP A 41 8.71 -14.03 -8.20
C ASP A 41 7.53 -14.14 -9.14
N ASP A 42 6.32 -14.14 -8.61
CA ASP A 42 5.13 -14.39 -9.42
C ASP A 42 4.39 -13.09 -9.67
N LYS A 43 4.86 -12.34 -10.66
CA LYS A 43 4.35 -10.99 -10.91
C LYS A 43 3.02 -10.97 -11.63
N ASP A 44 2.61 -12.10 -12.20
CA ASP A 44 1.35 -12.14 -12.94
C ASP A 44 0.21 -12.63 -12.09
N LYS A 45 0.48 -13.06 -10.89
CA LYS A 45 -0.52 -13.66 -10.04
C LYS A 45 -1.31 -12.60 -9.28
N LEU A 46 -2.61 -12.78 -9.25
CA LEU A 46 -3.46 -11.96 -8.40
C LEU A 46 -3.67 -12.66 -7.07
N ILE A 47 -3.72 -11.88 -6.01
CA ILE A 47 -3.85 -12.39 -4.66
C ILE A 47 -5.18 -11.91 -4.10
N ASP A 48 -5.98 -12.84 -3.58
CA ASP A 48 -7.27 -12.48 -2.98
C ASP A 48 -7.05 -11.92 -1.59
N VAL A 49 -7.60 -10.74 -1.34
CA VAL A 49 -7.49 -10.06 -0.06
C VAL A 49 -8.90 -9.85 0.47
N PRO A 50 -9.21 -10.36 1.67
CA PRO A 50 -10.56 -10.22 2.21
C PRO A 50 -10.72 -8.91 2.98
N ASN A 51 -11.95 -8.41 3.00
CA ASN A 51 -12.33 -7.36 3.93
C ASN A 51 -12.35 -7.96 5.32
N ARG A 52 -11.69 -7.31 6.28
CA ARG A 52 -11.56 -7.82 7.64
C ARG A 52 -12.90 -7.99 8.33
N PHE A 53 -13.91 -7.25 7.92
CA PHE A 53 -15.17 -7.21 8.63
C PHE A 53 -16.27 -8.00 7.90
N THR A 54 -16.28 -7.95 6.57
CA THR A 54 -17.37 -8.55 5.82
C THR A 54 -16.99 -9.87 5.16
N GLY A 55 -15.69 -10.09 4.95
CA GLY A 55 -15.23 -11.29 4.26
C GLY A 55 -15.25 -11.18 2.75
N GLU A 56 -15.77 -10.09 2.20
CA GLU A 56 -15.71 -9.88 0.76
C GLU A 56 -14.28 -9.78 0.32
N LYS A 57 -13.99 -10.27 -0.88
CA LYS A 57 -12.61 -10.36 -1.36
C LYS A 57 -12.41 -9.51 -2.60
N ALA A 58 -11.21 -8.97 -2.73
CA ALA A 58 -10.76 -8.31 -3.95
C ALA A 58 -9.45 -8.94 -4.37
N SER A 59 -9.22 -9.03 -5.67
CA SER A 59 -7.98 -9.59 -6.20
C SER A 59 -7.03 -8.46 -6.55
N LEU A 60 -5.80 -8.54 -6.04
CA LEU A 60 -4.82 -7.49 -6.18
C LEU A 60 -3.48 -8.04 -6.65
N PRO A 61 -2.72 -7.25 -7.43
CA PRO A 61 -1.35 -7.63 -7.75
C PRO A 61 -0.46 -7.49 -6.51
N TRP A 62 0.73 -8.08 -6.57
CA TRP A 62 1.62 -8.18 -5.41
C TRP A 62 1.96 -6.81 -4.80
N PHE A 63 2.16 -5.79 -5.62
CA PHE A 63 2.55 -4.49 -5.09
C PHE A 63 1.39 -3.81 -4.36
N ALA A 64 0.17 -4.06 -4.80
CA ALA A 64 -0.99 -3.51 -4.10
C ALA A 64 -1.20 -4.22 -2.76
N VAL A 65 -0.94 -5.52 -2.71
CA VAL A 65 -1.01 -6.26 -1.45
C VAL A 65 0.01 -5.70 -0.46
N ALA A 66 1.22 -5.37 -0.93
CA ALA A 66 2.24 -4.80 -0.07
C ALA A 66 1.77 -3.48 0.53
N ILE A 67 1.08 -2.66 -0.25
CA ILE A 67 0.57 -1.39 0.25
C ILE A 67 -0.60 -1.63 1.20
N TYR A 68 -1.44 -2.62 0.91
CA TYR A 68 -2.51 -2.99 1.83
C TYR A 68 -1.93 -3.37 3.21
N ASP A 69 -0.89 -4.19 3.20
CA ASP A 69 -0.23 -4.59 4.45
C ASP A 69 0.36 -3.38 5.17
N LEU A 70 0.89 -2.44 4.41
CA LEU A 70 1.44 -1.22 4.98
C LEU A 70 0.35 -0.41 5.67
N ILE A 71 -0.83 -0.30 5.07
CA ILE A 71 -1.95 0.41 5.66
C ILE A 71 -2.36 -0.23 6.98
N ILE A 72 -2.48 -1.56 6.99
CA ILE A 72 -2.88 -2.26 8.20
C ILE A 72 -1.84 -2.08 9.30
N GLY A 73 -0.56 -2.17 8.94
CA GLY A 73 0.51 -1.96 9.92
C GLY A 73 0.53 -0.54 10.45
N ALA A 74 0.30 0.43 9.57
CA ALA A 74 0.28 1.83 10.00
C ALA A 74 -0.87 2.08 10.96
N GLU A 75 -2.01 1.46 10.72
CA GLU A 75 -3.15 1.59 11.62
C GLU A 75 -2.79 1.05 13.02
N GLN A 76 -2.11 -0.07 13.06
CA GLN A 76 -1.76 -0.69 14.33
C GLN A 76 -0.74 0.13 15.12
N PHE A 77 0.08 0.91 14.41
CA PHE A 77 1.08 1.73 15.07
C PHE A 77 0.64 3.19 15.20
N ASN A 78 -0.62 3.48 14.89
CA ASN A 78 -1.15 4.83 14.97
C ASN A 78 -0.41 5.81 14.07
N ASP A 79 0.08 5.32 12.94
CA ASP A 79 0.80 6.14 11.97
C ASP A 79 -0.20 6.65 10.94
N SER A 80 -0.92 7.70 11.29
CA SER A 80 -2.00 8.17 10.45
C SER A 80 -1.52 8.77 9.13
N ASN A 81 -0.33 9.33 9.08
CA ASN A 81 0.19 9.88 7.83
C ASN A 81 0.39 8.80 6.79
N THR A 82 1.04 7.71 7.18
CA THR A 82 1.25 6.59 6.27
C THR A 82 -0.06 5.93 5.90
N MET A 83 -0.96 5.77 6.87
CA MET A 83 -2.25 5.16 6.61
C MET A 83 -3.03 5.98 5.58
N GLN A 84 -3.09 7.29 5.75
CA GLN A 84 -3.83 8.15 4.83
C GLN A 84 -3.21 8.15 3.44
N ALA A 85 -1.88 8.14 3.36
CA ALA A 85 -1.22 8.08 2.06
C ALA A 85 -1.53 6.77 1.34
N GLY A 86 -1.56 5.66 2.09
CA GLY A 86 -1.89 4.36 1.51
C GLY A 86 -3.32 4.31 1.02
N LEU A 87 -4.25 4.83 1.82
CA LEU A 87 -5.65 4.88 1.42
C LEU A 87 -5.84 5.73 0.17
N SER A 88 -5.16 6.88 0.10
CA SER A 88 -5.23 7.74 -1.07
C SER A 88 -4.68 7.04 -2.29
N TRP A 89 -3.60 6.29 -2.13
CA TRP A 89 -3.02 5.51 -3.23
C TRP A 89 -4.03 4.51 -3.76
N PHE A 90 -4.70 3.78 -2.87
CA PHE A 90 -5.69 2.79 -3.27
C PHE A 90 -6.88 3.44 -3.98
N ARG A 91 -7.36 4.56 -3.47
CA ARG A 91 -8.48 5.24 -4.11
C ARG A 91 -8.12 5.70 -5.53
N LYS A 92 -6.85 6.04 -5.74
CA LYS A 92 -6.42 6.50 -7.05
C LYS A 92 -6.27 5.35 -8.04
N TYR A 93 -5.65 4.26 -7.61
CA TYR A 93 -5.27 3.20 -8.54
C TYR A 93 -6.20 2.00 -8.53
N PHE A 94 -6.86 1.73 -7.43
CA PHE A 94 -7.74 0.56 -7.28
C PHE A 94 -9.02 0.96 -6.55
N PRO A 95 -9.81 1.87 -7.14
CA PRO A 95 -10.99 2.38 -6.42
C PRO A 95 -12.04 1.31 -6.10
N ASN A 96 -12.26 0.36 -7.00
CA ASN A 96 -13.25 -0.68 -6.74
C ASN A 96 -12.80 -1.60 -5.63
N GLU A 97 -11.52 -1.99 -5.68
CA GLU A 97 -10.95 -2.85 -4.66
C GLU A 97 -10.91 -2.13 -3.32
N TYR A 98 -10.61 -0.83 -3.34
CA TYR A 98 -10.64 -0.04 -2.12
C TYR A 98 -12.00 -0.12 -1.45
N MET A 99 -13.06 0.02 -2.23
CA MET A 99 -14.42 -0.02 -1.67
C MET A 99 -14.77 -1.40 -1.12
N THR A 100 -14.18 -2.44 -1.69
CA THR A 100 -14.45 -3.80 -1.23
C THR A 100 -13.73 -4.12 0.07
N ILE A 101 -12.46 -3.74 0.19
CA ILE A 101 -11.65 -4.23 1.32
C ILE A 101 -11.23 -3.17 2.32
N LEU A 102 -11.29 -1.90 1.98
CA LEU A 102 -10.80 -0.83 2.85
C LEU A 102 -11.84 0.22 3.21
N ASP A 103 -12.95 0.21 2.56
CA ASP A 103 -13.98 1.23 2.83
C ASP A 103 -14.96 0.80 3.93
#